data_713d2a6d61159589d98eee69cc9d724d
#
_entry.id   713d2a6d61159589d98eee69cc9d724d
#
_cell.length_a   1.000
_cell.length_b   1.000
_cell.length_c   1.000
_cell.angle_alpha   90.00
_cell.angle_beta   90.00
_cell.angle_gamma   90.00
#
_symmetry.space_group_name_H-M   'P 1'
#
loop_
_entity.id
_entity.type
_entity.pdbx_description
1 polymer ?
#
loop_
_entity_poly.entity_id
_entity_poly.type
_entity_poly.pdbx_seq_one_letter_code
_entity_poly.pdbx_strand_id
1 'polypeptide(L)'
;MEEARDLLELKALIARLGLRDDRRQSPRYTMHIIGNYHIDQASLRIAQGRCWLVDISREGIAVKIKEGTVKEGMILHLQFLMDAKIVDVTSKVVHIEEQDDGFLVGVRSLSARDDIISQLLQ
;
A
#
# COMPACT_ATOMS: atom_id res chain seq x y z
N MET A 1 -9.00 23.18 3.39
CA MET A 1 -10.28 22.86 2.80
C MET A 1 -10.25 21.70 1.83
N GLU A 2 -9.24 21.62 0.98
CA GLU A 2 -9.05 20.43 0.14
C GLU A 2 -8.84 19.16 0.97
N GLU A 3 -8.15 19.26 2.11
CA GLU A 3 -7.91 18.12 2.98
C GLU A 3 -9.20 17.54 3.56
N ALA A 4 -10.15 18.38 3.95
CA ALA A 4 -11.43 17.92 4.50
C ALA A 4 -12.27 17.23 3.43
N ARG A 5 -12.23 17.74 2.20
CA ARG A 5 -12.92 17.15 1.07
C ARG A 5 -12.30 15.80 0.70
N ASP A 6 -10.97 15.75 0.61
CA ASP A 6 -10.24 14.51 0.32
C ASP A 6 -10.51 13.45 1.37
N LEU A 7 -10.57 13.84 2.63
CA LEU A 7 -10.85 12.92 3.72
C LEU A 7 -12.27 12.35 3.63
N LEU A 8 -13.26 13.18 3.26
CA LEU A 8 -14.63 12.71 3.07
C LEU A 8 -14.75 11.76 1.89
N GLU A 9 -14.09 12.07 0.79
CA GLU A 9 -14.05 11.21 -0.38
C GLU A 9 -13.38 9.88 -0.08
N LEU A 10 -12.29 9.92 0.67
CA LEU A 10 -11.59 8.71 1.11
C LEU A 10 -12.46 7.85 2.01
N LYS A 11 -13.17 8.46 2.96
CA LYS A 11 -14.09 7.73 3.83
C LYS A 11 -15.23 7.07 3.06
N ALA A 12 -15.79 7.77 2.08
CA ALA A 12 -16.82 7.21 1.23
C ALA A 12 -16.30 6.02 0.42
N LEU A 13 -15.07 6.14 -0.11
CA LEU A 13 -14.44 5.06 -0.85
C LEU A 13 -14.17 3.85 0.05
N ILE A 14 -13.68 4.08 1.25
CA ILE A 14 -13.40 3.02 2.23
C ILE A 14 -14.69 2.29 2.59
N ALA A 15 -15.78 3.01 2.84
CA ALA A 15 -17.07 2.41 3.12
C ALA A 15 -17.55 1.56 1.95
N ARG A 16 -17.37 2.05 0.72
CA ARG A 16 -17.76 1.33 -0.49
C ARG A 16 -16.94 0.05 -0.70
N LEU A 17 -15.65 0.06 -0.31
CA LEU A 17 -14.77 -1.09 -0.40
C LEU A 17 -14.90 -2.05 0.79
N GLY A 18 -15.66 -1.70 1.81
CA GLY A 18 -15.85 -2.52 3.00
C GLY A 18 -14.65 -2.54 3.94
N LEU A 19 -13.88 -1.48 3.96
CA LEU A 19 -12.69 -1.37 4.78
C LEU A 19 -13.02 -0.93 6.20
N ARG A 20 -12.16 -1.32 7.15
CA ARG A 20 -12.32 -0.93 8.55
C ARG A 20 -11.55 0.34 8.85
N ASP A 21 -12.16 1.18 9.69
CA ASP A 21 -11.52 2.37 10.23
C ASP A 21 -10.78 1.99 11.52
N ASP A 22 -9.49 2.23 11.56
CA ASP A 22 -8.65 2.02 12.75
C ASP A 22 -8.44 3.37 13.43
N ARG A 23 -8.83 3.47 14.71
CA ARG A 23 -8.83 4.71 15.49
C ARG A 23 -7.49 5.03 16.16
N ARG A 24 -6.39 4.85 15.46
CA ARG A 24 -5.08 5.28 15.97
C ARG A 24 -4.89 6.78 15.78
N GLN A 25 -3.80 7.33 16.34
CA GLN A 25 -3.48 8.77 16.26
C GLN A 25 -3.47 9.29 14.82
N SER A 26 -2.95 8.50 13.89
CA SER A 26 -3.08 8.78 12.44
C SER A 26 -4.17 7.86 11.91
N PRO A 27 -5.15 8.38 11.16
CA PRO A 27 -6.17 7.52 10.57
C PRO A 27 -5.54 6.43 9.72
N ARG A 28 -5.83 5.20 10.06
CA ARG A 28 -5.42 4.02 9.31
C ARG A 28 -6.66 3.24 8.92
N TYR A 29 -6.57 2.61 7.78
CA TYR A 29 -7.68 1.84 7.24
C TYR A 29 -7.22 0.42 6.97
N THR A 30 -7.74 -0.52 7.74
CA THR A 30 -7.39 -1.94 7.64
C THR A 30 -8.19 -2.60 6.53
N MET A 31 -7.51 -3.37 5.68
CA MET A 31 -8.12 -3.98 4.52
C MET A 31 -7.39 -5.28 4.15
N HIS A 32 -7.96 -6.04 3.21
CA HIS A 32 -7.32 -7.22 2.65
C HIS A 32 -7.53 -7.22 1.14
N ILE A 33 -6.66 -6.52 0.43
CA ILE A 33 -6.74 -6.41 -1.03
C ILE A 33 -5.53 -7.11 -1.62
N ILE A 34 -5.80 -8.06 -2.50
CA ILE A 34 -4.74 -8.80 -3.19
C ILE A 34 -4.10 -7.90 -4.24
N GLY A 35 -2.77 -7.94 -4.29
CA GLY A 35 -2.00 -7.25 -5.28
C GLY A 35 -0.77 -8.05 -5.68
N ASN A 36 0.04 -7.43 -6.49
CA ASN A 36 1.32 -7.99 -6.92
C ASN A 36 2.44 -7.04 -6.56
N TYR A 37 3.60 -7.58 -6.26
CA TYR A 37 4.79 -6.77 -6.09
C TYR A 37 5.89 -7.26 -7.02
N HIS A 38 6.81 -6.36 -7.38
CA HIS A 38 8.06 -6.76 -7.99
C HIS A 38 9.18 -5.82 -7.55
N ILE A 39 10.38 -6.34 -7.61
CA ILE A 39 11.61 -5.61 -7.31
C ILE A 39 12.49 -5.71 -8.54
N ASP A 40 12.90 -4.57 -9.08
CA ASP A 40 13.83 -4.50 -10.20
C ASP A 40 15.17 -3.95 -9.72
N GLN A 41 16.25 -4.50 -10.22
CA GLN A 41 17.59 -4.02 -9.95
C GLN A 41 18.36 -4.00 -11.28
N ALA A 42 18.88 -2.83 -11.65
CA ALA A 42 19.61 -2.65 -12.91
C ALA A 42 18.80 -3.13 -14.13
N SER A 43 17.51 -2.81 -14.16
CA SER A 43 16.56 -3.19 -15.20
C SER A 43 16.23 -4.68 -15.26
N LEU A 44 16.69 -5.46 -14.28
CA LEU A 44 16.34 -6.87 -14.15
C LEU A 44 15.36 -7.07 -13.01
N ARG A 45 14.34 -7.88 -13.28
CA ARG A 45 13.39 -8.26 -12.23
C ARG A 45 13.99 -9.34 -11.37
N ILE A 46 14.33 -9.00 -10.12
CA ILE A 46 15.01 -9.93 -9.21
C ILE A 46 14.04 -10.64 -8.27
N ALA A 47 12.83 -10.12 -8.09
CA ALA A 47 11.81 -10.75 -7.28
C ALA A 47 10.42 -10.29 -7.73
N GLN A 48 9.44 -11.15 -7.57
CA GLN A 48 8.04 -10.82 -7.81
C GLN A 48 7.15 -11.81 -7.07
N GLY A 49 5.93 -11.42 -6.78
CA GLY A 49 4.98 -12.28 -6.12
C GLY A 49 3.70 -11.56 -5.77
N ARG A 50 2.87 -12.25 -5.01
CA ARG A 50 1.62 -11.69 -4.51
C ARG A 50 1.85 -10.97 -3.20
N CYS A 51 1.05 -9.95 -2.97
CA CYS A 51 1.02 -9.26 -1.68
C CYS A 51 -0.43 -8.95 -1.34
N TRP A 52 -0.65 -8.56 -0.08
CA TRP A 52 -1.96 -8.14 0.40
C TRP A 52 -1.81 -6.76 1.01
N LEU A 53 -2.59 -5.82 0.51
CA LEU A 53 -2.68 -4.50 1.13
C LEU A 53 -3.50 -4.66 2.41
N VAL A 54 -2.91 -4.37 3.55
CA VAL A 54 -3.57 -4.57 4.85
C VAL A 54 -3.84 -3.28 5.60
N ASP A 55 -3.12 -2.22 5.27
CA ASP A 55 -3.25 -0.95 5.98
C ASP A 55 -2.89 0.19 5.04
N ILE A 56 -3.62 1.29 5.13
CA ILE A 56 -3.39 2.48 4.32
C ILE A 56 -3.50 3.73 5.18
N SER A 57 -2.56 4.64 5.01
CA SER A 57 -2.58 5.96 5.64
C SER A 57 -1.97 6.97 4.68
N ARG A 58 -2.02 8.25 5.02
CA ARG A 58 -1.39 9.29 4.20
C ARG A 58 0.13 9.15 4.15
N GLU A 59 0.73 8.61 5.19
CA GLU A 59 2.18 8.47 5.31
C GLU A 59 2.72 7.30 4.51
N GLY A 60 1.90 6.29 4.29
CA GLY A 60 2.32 5.11 3.57
C GLY A 60 1.30 3.99 3.69
N ILE A 61 1.72 2.83 3.28
CA ILE A 61 0.87 1.64 3.33
C ILE A 61 1.64 0.49 3.95
N ALA A 62 0.90 -0.51 4.42
CA ALA A 62 1.48 -1.76 4.86
C ALA A 62 0.94 -2.88 3.99
N VAL A 63 1.84 -3.72 3.52
CA VAL A 63 1.49 -4.88 2.71
C VAL A 63 2.03 -6.13 3.37
N LYS A 64 1.29 -7.22 3.25
CA LYS A 64 1.75 -8.52 3.71
C LYS A 64 2.32 -9.30 2.53
N ILE A 65 3.51 -9.84 2.74
CA ILE A 65 4.20 -10.67 1.77
C ILE A 65 4.56 -11.99 2.46
N LYS A 66 4.10 -13.09 1.91
CA LYS A 66 4.33 -14.41 2.55
C LYS A 66 5.72 -14.93 2.30
N GLU A 67 6.25 -14.72 1.13
CA GLU A 67 7.55 -15.21 0.72
C GLU A 67 8.32 -14.12 0.01
N GLY A 68 9.64 -14.18 0.10
CA GLY A 68 10.49 -13.26 -0.62
C GLY A 68 11.59 -12.68 0.24
N THR A 69 12.53 -12.03 -0.43
CA THR A 69 13.67 -11.37 0.18
C THR A 69 13.50 -9.85 0.08
N VAL A 70 12.56 -9.32 0.84
CA VAL A 70 12.35 -7.87 0.91
C VAL A 70 13.17 -7.34 2.08
N LYS A 71 13.88 -6.24 1.86
CA LYS A 71 14.71 -5.59 2.87
C LYS A 71 14.42 -4.10 2.93
N GLU A 72 14.66 -3.51 4.08
CA GLU A 72 14.54 -2.05 4.24
C GLU A 72 15.42 -1.34 3.22
N GLY A 73 14.90 -0.25 2.69
CA GLY A 73 15.58 0.54 1.67
C GLY A 73 15.34 0.10 0.23
N MET A 74 14.79 -1.08 0.02
CA MET A 74 14.47 -1.55 -1.34
C MET A 74 13.32 -0.79 -1.94
N ILE A 75 13.35 -0.64 -3.26
CA ILE A 75 12.26 -0.07 -4.03
C ILE A 75 11.32 -1.20 -4.42
N LEU A 76 10.07 -1.05 -3.99
CA LEU A 76 9.05 -2.05 -4.19
C LEU A 76 7.96 -1.48 -5.09
N HIS A 77 7.75 -2.13 -6.23
CA HIS A 77 6.69 -1.75 -7.16
C HIS A 77 5.46 -2.59 -6.82
N LEU A 78 4.36 -1.91 -6.51
CA LEU A 78 3.11 -2.54 -6.08
C LEU A 78 2.01 -2.24 -7.08
N GLN A 79 1.15 -3.22 -7.29
CA GLN A 79 0.00 -3.05 -8.14
C GLN A 79 -1.22 -3.71 -7.50
N PHE A 80 -2.30 -2.96 -7.38
CA PHE A 80 -3.55 -3.44 -6.78
C PHE A 80 -4.72 -3.14 -7.70
N LEU A 81 -5.72 -4.00 -7.66
CA LEU A 81 -7.02 -3.71 -8.29
C LEU A 81 -7.97 -3.25 -7.18
N MET A 82 -8.35 -1.99 -7.21
CA MET A 82 -9.19 -1.37 -6.20
C MET A 82 -10.30 -0.58 -6.88
N ASP A 83 -11.57 -0.89 -6.54
CA ASP A 83 -12.73 -0.19 -7.07
C ASP A 83 -12.69 -0.10 -8.61
N ALA A 84 -12.40 -1.23 -9.26
CA ALA A 84 -12.28 -1.36 -10.72
C ALA A 84 -11.16 -0.51 -11.34
N LYS A 85 -10.24 0.00 -10.53
CA LYS A 85 -9.06 0.71 -10.98
C LYS A 85 -7.80 -0.08 -10.69
N ILE A 86 -6.84 0.00 -11.59
CA ILE A 86 -5.50 -0.53 -11.34
C ILE A 86 -4.69 0.59 -10.70
N VAL A 87 -4.20 0.36 -9.50
CA VAL A 87 -3.43 1.33 -8.73
C VAL A 87 -1.98 0.85 -8.68
N ASP A 88 -1.08 1.68 -9.18
CA ASP A 88 0.35 1.42 -9.18
C ASP A 88 1.05 2.29 -8.15
N VAL A 89 1.90 1.68 -7.31
CA VAL A 89 2.66 2.40 -6.31
C VAL A 89 4.12 2.03 -6.43
N THR A 90 4.96 3.02 -6.67
CA THR A 90 6.41 2.85 -6.55
C THR A 90 6.80 3.37 -5.17
N SER A 91 7.36 2.51 -4.37
CA SER A 91 7.55 2.77 -2.95
C SER A 91 8.91 2.31 -2.47
N LYS A 92 9.30 2.83 -1.30
CA LYS A 92 10.50 2.42 -0.61
C LYS A 92 10.11 1.69 0.66
N VAL A 93 10.72 0.55 0.92
CA VAL A 93 10.52 -0.21 2.15
C VAL A 93 11.15 0.54 3.30
N VAL A 94 10.34 0.90 4.30
CA VAL A 94 10.80 1.65 5.47
C VAL A 94 10.76 0.83 6.74
N HIS A 95 10.01 -0.27 6.78
CA HIS A 95 9.90 -1.11 7.94
C HIS A 95 9.48 -2.52 7.56
N ILE A 96 10.03 -3.51 8.25
CA ILE A 96 9.65 -4.91 8.04
C ILE A 96 9.43 -5.54 9.41
N GLU A 97 8.28 -6.18 9.57
CA GLU A 97 7.96 -6.94 10.76
C GLU A 97 7.76 -8.40 10.37
N GLU A 98 8.56 -9.29 10.94
CA GLU A 98 8.41 -10.72 10.72
C GLU A 98 7.20 -11.23 11.48
N GLN A 99 6.39 -12.04 10.83
CA GLN A 99 5.19 -12.66 11.40
C GLN A 99 5.23 -14.17 11.15
N ASP A 100 4.36 -14.91 11.82
CA ASP A 100 4.35 -16.38 11.72
C ASP A 100 4.09 -16.87 10.28
N ASP A 101 3.33 -16.11 9.51
CA ASP A 101 2.92 -16.50 8.15
C ASP A 101 3.48 -15.57 7.07
N GLY A 102 4.56 -14.87 7.35
CA GLY A 102 5.19 -13.97 6.37
C GLY A 102 5.74 -12.71 6.99
N PHE A 103 5.70 -11.64 6.23
CA PHE A 103 6.25 -10.34 6.61
C PHE A 103 5.23 -9.24 6.42
N LEU A 104 5.12 -8.36 7.41
CA LEU A 104 4.38 -7.12 7.27
C LEU A 104 5.38 -6.05 6.86
N VAL A 105 5.19 -5.49 5.68
CA VAL A 105 6.15 -4.56 5.07
C VAL A 105 5.52 -3.18 5.00
N GLY A 106 6.09 -2.24 5.74
CA GLY A 106 5.69 -0.83 5.67
C GLY A 106 6.47 -0.15 4.56
N VAL A 107 5.75 0.51 3.66
CA VAL A 107 6.35 1.21 2.53
C VAL A 107 5.85 2.64 2.46
N ARG A 108 6.69 3.50 1.90
CA ARG A 108 6.36 4.90 1.66
C ARG A 108 6.44 5.18 0.18
N SER A 109 5.42 5.81 -0.36
CA SER A 109 5.41 6.20 -1.77
C SER A 109 6.55 7.16 -2.07
N LEU A 110 7.25 6.95 -3.19
CA LEU A 110 8.35 7.82 -3.62
C LEU A 110 7.87 9.12 -4.23
N SER A 111 6.62 9.18 -4.65
CA SER A 111 6.05 10.38 -5.26
C SER A 111 4.64 10.58 -4.72
N ALA A 112 4.29 11.84 -4.44
CA ALA A 112 2.94 12.18 -4.01
C ALA A 112 1.88 11.80 -5.05
N ARG A 113 2.27 11.69 -6.31
CA ARG A 113 1.35 11.28 -7.38
C ARG A 113 1.11 9.78 -7.42
N ASP A 114 2.04 9.01 -6.87
CA ASP A 114 2.01 7.55 -6.92
C ASP A 114 1.43 6.94 -5.65
N ASP A 115 1.03 7.74 -4.66
CA ASP A 115 0.42 7.17 -3.48
C ASP A 115 -1.00 6.67 -3.79
N ILE A 116 -1.41 5.67 -3.04
CA ILE A 116 -2.71 5.02 -3.26
C ILE A 116 -3.86 6.00 -3.09
N ILE A 117 -3.79 6.84 -2.07
CA ILE A 117 -4.87 7.79 -1.75
C ILE A 117 -5.09 8.73 -2.93
N SER A 118 -4.02 9.31 -3.45
CA SER A 118 -4.12 10.24 -4.59
C SER A 118 -4.70 9.55 -5.82
N GLN A 119 -4.30 8.33 -6.11
CA GLN A 119 -4.81 7.58 -7.26
C GLN A 119 -6.29 7.24 -7.10
N LEU A 120 -6.72 6.88 -5.91
CA LEU A 120 -8.12 6.53 -5.65
C LEU A 120 -9.05 7.74 -5.72
N LEU A 121 -8.55 8.92 -5.42
CA LEU A 121 -9.34 10.15 -5.41
C LEU A 121 -9.40 10.85 -6.79
N GLN A 122 -8.76 10.31 -7.78
CA GLN A 122 -8.82 10.84 -9.14
C GLN A 122 -10.13 10.49 -9.85
#